data_c2f2bb188c9b7e368b4f18a369398499
#
_entry.id   c2f2bb188c9b7e368b4f18a369398499
#
_cell.length_a   1.000
_cell.length_b   1.000
_cell.length_c   1.000
_cell.angle_alpha   90.00
_cell.angle_beta   90.00
_cell.angle_gamma   90.00
#
_symmetry.space_group_name_H-M   'P 1'
#
loop_
_entity.id
_entity.type
_entity.pdbx_description
1 polymer ?
#
loop_
_entity_poly.entity_id
_entity_poly.type
_entity_poly.pdbx_seq_one_letter_code
_entity_poly.pdbx_strand_id
1 'polypeptide(L)'
;MQHKESLMYVVMGVSATVFNWGIYSLLVTFLPMELANAGSFAMTLIFAYVTNKIYVFESRSWGMRRVLREFCAFATARGVTGLLEIFLQPQLYQMGIDGALLGVKGLQAKVVVCLTLSIVNYYSTKLIFLKSSQKTLDEYEKA
;
A
#
# COMPACT_ATOMS: atom_id res chain seq x y z
N MET A 1 15.84 -10.51 -11.18
CA MET A 1 14.41 -10.56 -10.87
C MET A 1 14.03 -9.57 -9.76
N GLN A 2 14.71 -9.52 -8.61
CA GLN A 2 14.36 -8.63 -7.48
C GLN A 2 14.31 -7.12 -7.83
N HIS A 3 15.22 -6.62 -8.66
CA HIS A 3 15.24 -5.19 -9.06
C HIS A 3 14.01 -4.80 -9.88
N LYS A 4 13.51 -5.68 -10.75
CA LYS A 4 12.30 -5.43 -11.55
C LYS A 4 11.06 -5.35 -10.65
N GLU A 5 10.92 -6.28 -9.70
CA GLU A 5 9.81 -6.29 -8.73
C GLU A 5 9.79 -5.02 -7.88
N SER A 6 10.95 -4.62 -7.35
CA SER A 6 11.07 -3.40 -6.54
C SER A 6 10.74 -2.14 -7.33
N LEU A 7 11.25 -2.03 -8.58
CA LEU A 7 10.94 -0.90 -9.45
C LEU A 7 9.45 -0.83 -9.78
N MET A 8 8.86 -1.97 -10.16
CA MET A 8 7.42 -2.04 -10.45
C MET A 8 6.57 -1.69 -9.23
N TYR A 9 6.98 -2.12 -8.03
CA TYR A 9 6.31 -1.73 -6.79
C TYR A 9 6.29 -0.22 -6.57
N VAL A 10 7.42 0.46 -6.78
CA VAL A 10 7.52 1.93 -6.68
C VAL A 10 6.64 2.61 -7.71
N VAL A 11 6.70 2.17 -8.97
CA VAL A 11 5.86 2.71 -10.06
C VAL A 11 4.38 2.55 -9.74
N MET A 12 3.96 1.37 -9.24
CA MET A 12 2.57 1.13 -8.85
C MET A 12 2.16 1.94 -7.62
N GLY A 13 3.09 2.18 -6.68
CA GLY A 13 2.87 3.05 -5.52
C GLY A 13 2.61 4.50 -5.92
N VAL A 14 3.41 5.05 -6.83
CA VAL A 14 3.19 6.40 -7.39
C VAL A 14 1.87 6.46 -8.15
N SER A 15 1.59 5.45 -8.97
CA SER A 15 0.32 5.36 -9.72
C SER A 15 -0.89 5.32 -8.79
N ALA A 16 -0.80 4.58 -7.68
CA ALA A 16 -1.86 4.53 -6.67
C ALA A 16 -2.08 5.90 -6.00
N THR A 17 -1.02 6.67 -5.76
CA THR A 17 -1.12 8.03 -5.19
C THR A 17 -1.83 8.98 -6.17
N VAL A 18 -1.45 8.96 -7.44
CA VAL A 18 -2.11 9.78 -8.48
C VAL A 18 -3.58 9.37 -8.63
N PHE A 19 -3.85 8.07 -8.63
CA PHE A 19 -5.21 7.53 -8.66
C PHE A 19 -6.05 8.01 -7.46
N ASN A 20 -5.47 7.96 -6.25
CA ASN A 20 -6.13 8.46 -5.03
C ASN A 20 -6.53 9.94 -5.15
N TRP A 21 -5.63 10.78 -5.61
CA TRP A 21 -5.91 12.21 -5.81
C TRP A 21 -7.01 12.46 -6.85
N GLY A 22 -7.00 11.71 -7.95
CA GLY A 22 -8.03 11.80 -8.98
C GLY A 22 -9.42 11.41 -8.45
N ILE A 23 -9.51 10.27 -7.75
CA ILE A 23 -10.76 9.80 -7.15
C ILE A 23 -11.23 10.74 -6.04
N TYR A 24 -10.32 11.21 -5.17
CA TYR A 24 -10.66 12.17 -4.13
C TYR A 24 -11.24 13.46 -4.73
N SER A 25 -10.57 14.03 -5.73
CA SER A 25 -11.01 15.26 -6.41
C SER A 25 -12.39 15.10 -7.05
N LEU A 26 -12.69 13.92 -7.57
CA LEU A 26 -14.02 13.61 -8.10
C LEU A 26 -15.06 13.48 -6.99
N LEU A 27 -14.76 12.71 -5.94
CA LEU A 27 -15.71 12.43 -4.87
C LEU A 27 -16.05 13.66 -4.02
N VAL A 28 -15.08 14.55 -3.79
CA VAL A 28 -15.30 15.78 -2.98
C VAL A 28 -16.27 16.76 -3.63
N THR A 29 -16.54 16.63 -4.93
CA THR A 29 -17.57 17.43 -5.62
C THR A 29 -19.00 17.03 -5.27
N PHE A 30 -19.21 15.80 -4.78
CA PHE A 30 -20.53 15.23 -4.49
C PHE A 30 -20.71 14.81 -3.03
N LEU A 31 -19.62 14.60 -2.31
CA LEU A 31 -19.61 14.07 -0.95
C LEU A 31 -18.89 14.99 0.02
N PRO A 32 -19.23 14.97 1.32
CA PRO A 32 -18.43 15.61 2.36
C PRO A 32 -16.99 15.10 2.34
N MET A 33 -16.04 15.94 2.80
CA MET A 33 -14.59 15.67 2.75
C MET A 33 -14.22 14.33 3.40
N GLU A 34 -14.83 13.97 4.52
CA GLU A 34 -14.57 12.74 5.24
C GLU A 34 -14.97 11.50 4.42
N LEU A 35 -16.14 11.54 3.79
CA LEU A 35 -16.63 10.45 2.94
C LEU A 35 -15.84 10.36 1.63
N ALA A 36 -15.45 11.50 1.05
CA ALA A 36 -14.59 11.54 -0.12
C ALA A 36 -13.21 10.92 0.17
N ASN A 37 -12.62 11.22 1.34
CA ASN A 37 -11.38 10.59 1.79
C ASN A 37 -11.52 9.09 1.99
N ALA A 38 -12.54 8.65 2.72
CA ALA A 38 -12.78 7.23 2.97
C ALA A 38 -13.01 6.45 1.66
N GLY A 39 -13.82 7.02 0.76
CA GLY A 39 -14.11 6.42 -0.56
C GLY A 39 -12.86 6.33 -1.45
N SER A 40 -12.08 7.40 -1.55
CA SER A 40 -10.85 7.42 -2.34
C SER A 40 -9.80 6.46 -1.77
N PHE A 41 -9.67 6.35 -0.44
CA PHE A 41 -8.80 5.38 0.21
C PHE A 41 -9.21 3.94 -0.11
N ALA A 42 -10.50 3.60 0.03
CA ALA A 42 -11.01 2.27 -0.25
C ALA A 42 -10.78 1.87 -1.73
N MET A 43 -11.07 2.77 -2.67
CA MET A 43 -10.84 2.52 -4.09
C MET A 43 -9.36 2.39 -4.43
N THR A 44 -8.51 3.21 -3.81
CA THR A 44 -7.06 3.13 -3.98
C THR A 44 -6.50 1.82 -3.42
N LEU A 45 -7.03 1.33 -2.30
CA LEU A 45 -6.62 0.06 -1.71
C LEU A 45 -6.90 -1.12 -2.66
N ILE A 46 -8.08 -1.13 -3.28
CA ILE A 46 -8.45 -2.13 -4.30
C ILE A 46 -7.53 -2.01 -5.52
N PHE A 47 -7.32 -0.81 -6.03
CA PHE A 47 -6.43 -0.55 -7.15
C PHE A 47 -5.02 -1.04 -6.86
N ALA A 48 -4.45 -0.67 -5.70
CA ALA A 48 -3.13 -1.09 -5.28
C ALA A 48 -3.02 -2.61 -5.12
N TYR A 49 -4.04 -3.28 -4.58
CA TYR A 49 -4.06 -4.74 -4.50
C TYR A 49 -4.01 -5.39 -5.89
N VAL A 50 -4.89 -4.97 -6.80
CA VAL A 50 -4.99 -5.55 -8.15
C VAL A 50 -3.70 -5.32 -8.94
N THR A 51 -3.16 -4.12 -8.93
CA THR A 51 -1.93 -3.78 -9.63
C THR A 51 -0.72 -4.52 -9.08
N ASN A 52 -0.58 -4.62 -7.76
CA ASN A 52 0.49 -5.41 -7.15
C ASN A 52 0.35 -6.90 -7.50
N LYS A 53 -0.87 -7.46 -7.44
CA LYS A 53 -1.12 -8.85 -7.77
C LYS A 53 -0.72 -9.18 -9.22
N ILE A 54 -1.10 -8.32 -10.17
CA ILE A 54 -0.89 -8.57 -11.60
C ILE A 54 0.53 -8.22 -12.04
N TYR A 55 0.98 -7.01 -11.72
CA TYR A 55 2.19 -6.42 -12.31
C TYR A 55 3.45 -6.61 -11.48
N VAL A 56 3.33 -6.66 -10.15
CA VAL A 56 4.50 -6.80 -9.27
C VAL A 56 4.80 -8.25 -8.97
N PHE A 57 3.79 -9.02 -8.56
CA PHE A 57 3.96 -10.41 -8.12
C PHE A 57 3.51 -11.45 -9.16
N GLU A 58 2.99 -11.01 -10.29
CA GLU A 58 2.57 -11.85 -11.43
C GLU A 58 1.67 -13.05 -11.00
N SER A 59 0.90 -12.89 -9.92
CA SER A 59 0.04 -13.95 -9.38
C SER A 59 -1.23 -14.10 -10.21
N ARG A 60 -1.32 -15.17 -10.97
CA ARG A 60 -2.41 -15.42 -11.95
C ARG A 60 -3.62 -16.18 -11.40
N SER A 61 -3.62 -16.56 -10.13
CA SER A 61 -4.76 -17.30 -9.58
C SER A 61 -5.84 -16.37 -9.03
N TRP A 62 -7.05 -16.52 -9.54
CA TRP A 62 -8.22 -15.67 -9.27
C TRP A 62 -9.35 -16.38 -8.53
N GLY A 63 -9.07 -17.50 -7.85
CA GLY A 63 -10.06 -18.17 -7.01
C GLY A 63 -10.59 -17.23 -5.92
N MET A 64 -11.91 -17.10 -5.79
CA MET A 64 -12.57 -16.14 -4.88
C MET A 64 -12.04 -16.21 -3.43
N ARG A 65 -11.93 -17.44 -2.89
CA ARG A 65 -11.41 -17.66 -1.52
C ARG A 65 -9.97 -17.17 -1.36
N ARG A 66 -9.16 -17.32 -2.40
CA ARG A 66 -7.77 -16.87 -2.42
C ARG A 66 -7.68 -15.36 -2.51
N VAL A 67 -8.40 -14.76 -3.47
CA VAL A 67 -8.47 -13.30 -3.65
C VAL A 67 -8.89 -12.62 -2.35
N LEU A 68 -9.95 -13.12 -1.71
CA LEU A 68 -10.45 -12.53 -0.46
C LEU A 68 -9.41 -12.62 0.67
N ARG A 69 -8.75 -13.77 0.83
CA ARG A 69 -7.70 -13.94 1.85
C ARG A 69 -6.50 -13.02 1.61
N GLU A 70 -6.01 -12.97 0.36
CA GLU A 70 -4.89 -12.10 -0.02
C GLU A 70 -5.25 -10.63 0.16
N PHE A 71 -6.46 -10.23 -0.24
CA PHE A 71 -6.94 -8.86 -0.08
C PHE A 71 -7.07 -8.46 1.39
N CYS A 72 -7.64 -9.30 2.25
CA CYS A 72 -7.74 -9.02 3.68
C CYS A 72 -6.35 -8.89 4.32
N ALA A 73 -5.42 -9.78 3.99
CA ALA A 73 -4.06 -9.69 4.50
C ALA A 73 -3.34 -8.42 4.00
N PHE A 74 -3.50 -8.07 2.73
CA PHE A 74 -2.96 -6.84 2.14
C PHE A 74 -3.57 -5.58 2.79
N ALA A 75 -4.88 -5.54 2.96
CA ALA A 75 -5.59 -4.42 3.58
C ALA A 75 -5.19 -4.25 5.05
N THR A 76 -5.00 -5.35 5.79
CA THR A 76 -4.52 -5.32 7.18
C THR A 76 -3.09 -4.78 7.24
N ALA A 77 -2.18 -5.27 6.41
CA ALA A 77 -0.80 -4.78 6.36
C ALA A 77 -0.74 -3.28 6.05
N ARG A 78 -1.54 -2.82 5.09
CA ARG A 78 -1.65 -1.39 4.75
C ARG A 78 -2.26 -0.55 5.86
N GLY A 79 -3.28 -1.07 6.55
CA GLY A 79 -3.89 -0.43 7.71
C GLY A 79 -2.91 -0.27 8.88
N VAL A 80 -2.16 -1.32 9.19
CA VAL A 80 -1.14 -1.30 10.26
C VAL A 80 -0.06 -0.26 9.94
N THR A 81 0.49 -0.26 8.73
CA THR A 81 1.53 0.72 8.36
C THR A 81 1.00 2.14 8.29
N GLY A 82 -0.26 2.35 7.88
CA GLY A 82 -0.92 3.66 7.94
C GLY A 82 -1.08 4.17 9.38
N LEU A 83 -1.44 3.30 10.32
CA LEU A 83 -1.49 3.66 11.74
C LEU A 83 -0.09 3.99 12.27
N LEU A 84 0.93 3.19 11.92
CA LEU A 84 2.31 3.46 12.30
C LEU A 84 2.80 4.82 11.77
N GLU A 85 2.41 5.20 10.55
CA GLU A 85 2.74 6.53 10.01
C GLU A 85 2.18 7.65 10.89
N ILE A 86 0.91 7.56 11.29
CA ILE A 86 0.25 8.55 12.14
C ILE A 86 0.97 8.69 13.50
N PHE A 87 1.48 7.60 14.06
CA PHE A 87 2.19 7.63 15.35
C PHE A 87 3.66 8.02 15.22
N LEU A 88 4.37 7.53 14.23
CA LEU A 88 5.83 7.72 14.10
C LEU A 88 6.19 9.12 13.59
N GLN A 89 5.39 9.72 12.73
CA GLN A 89 5.69 11.04 12.15
C GLN A 89 5.85 12.13 13.22
N PRO A 90 4.92 12.30 14.19
CA PRO A 90 5.08 13.31 15.23
C PRO A 90 6.30 13.05 16.15
N GLN A 91 6.61 11.79 16.42
CA GLN A 91 7.75 11.44 17.28
C GLN A 91 9.09 11.77 16.60
N LEU A 92 9.26 11.44 15.33
CA LEU A 92 10.45 11.80 14.55
C LEU A 92 10.61 13.31 14.43
N TYR A 93 9.51 14.04 14.27
CA TYR A 93 9.52 15.49 14.29
C TYR A 93 10.06 16.04 15.64
N GLN A 94 9.59 15.50 16.76
CA GLN A 94 10.06 15.89 18.10
C GLN A 94 11.51 15.47 18.37
N MET A 95 12.02 14.44 17.74
CA MET A 95 13.41 13.97 17.86
C MET A 95 14.41 14.81 17.05
N GLY A 96 13.97 15.90 16.42
CA GLY A 96 14.84 16.85 15.70
C GLY A 96 14.95 16.59 14.20
N ILE A 97 14.13 15.70 13.64
CA ILE A 97 13.99 15.55 12.18
C ILE A 97 12.90 16.55 11.72
N ASP A 98 13.17 17.82 11.99
CA ASP A 98 12.21 18.92 11.79
C ASP A 98 12.54 19.80 10.58
N GLY A 99 13.51 19.41 9.75
CA GLY A 99 13.93 20.15 8.58
C GLY A 99 12.75 20.52 7.67
N ALA A 100 12.65 21.83 7.38
CA ALA A 100 11.66 22.35 6.44
C ALA A 100 12.11 22.06 5.01
N LEU A 101 11.73 20.89 4.47
CA LEU A 101 11.81 20.63 3.04
C LEU A 101 10.74 21.47 2.31
N LEU A 102 11.14 22.24 1.32
CA LEU A 102 10.23 23.10 0.53
C LEU A 102 9.41 24.10 1.38
N GLY A 103 9.92 24.53 2.54
CA GLY A 103 9.23 25.47 3.44
C GLY A 103 8.09 24.85 4.27
N VAL A 104 7.87 23.53 4.20
CA VAL A 104 6.83 22.83 4.96
C VAL A 104 7.46 22.16 6.18
N LYS A 105 7.06 22.59 7.37
CA LYS A 105 7.53 22.01 8.65
C LYS A 105 7.13 20.54 8.75
N GLY A 106 8.08 19.68 9.18
CA GLY A 106 7.84 18.25 9.40
C GLY A 106 7.78 17.38 8.13
N LEU A 107 7.96 17.97 6.94
CA LEU A 107 7.98 17.21 5.69
C LEU A 107 9.12 16.20 5.65
N GLN A 108 10.26 16.52 6.26
CA GLN A 108 11.42 15.62 6.34
C GLN A 108 11.09 14.36 7.15
N ALA A 109 10.48 14.50 8.33
CA ALA A 109 10.03 13.38 9.14
C ALA A 109 9.00 12.52 8.37
N LYS A 110 8.06 13.15 7.68
CA LYS A 110 7.07 12.45 6.85
C LYS A 110 7.72 11.63 5.74
N VAL A 111 8.67 12.19 5.01
CA VAL A 111 9.38 11.48 3.92
C VAL A 111 10.14 10.29 4.47
N VAL A 112 10.86 10.44 5.59
CA VAL A 112 11.62 9.34 6.23
C VAL A 112 10.68 8.22 6.66
N VAL A 113 9.57 8.54 7.32
CA VAL A 113 8.56 7.54 7.73
C VAL A 113 7.96 6.85 6.51
N CYS A 114 7.53 7.61 5.50
CA CYS A 114 6.93 7.04 4.29
C CYS A 114 7.89 6.10 3.55
N LEU A 115 9.17 6.45 3.42
CA LEU A 115 10.18 5.59 2.80
C LEU A 115 10.39 4.30 3.60
N THR A 116 10.55 4.42 4.92
CA THR A 116 10.74 3.26 5.81
C THR A 116 9.53 2.32 5.76
N LEU A 117 8.33 2.86 5.89
CA LEU A 117 7.10 2.07 5.85
C LEU A 117 6.82 1.50 4.45
N SER A 118 7.27 2.16 3.38
CA SER A 118 7.18 1.63 2.02
C SER A 118 8.01 0.36 1.86
N ILE A 119 9.20 0.30 2.46
CA ILE A 119 10.03 -0.91 2.49
C ILE A 119 9.31 -2.03 3.25
N VAL A 120 8.78 -1.74 4.44
CA VAL A 120 8.01 -2.71 5.24
C VAL A 120 6.78 -3.21 4.46
N ASN A 121 6.05 -2.31 3.81
CA ASN A 121 4.90 -2.64 2.98
C ASN A 121 5.28 -3.54 1.79
N TYR A 122 6.41 -3.28 1.14
CA TYR A 122 6.92 -4.11 0.05
C TYR A 122 7.16 -5.55 0.50
N TYR A 123 7.91 -5.73 1.58
CA TYR A 123 8.21 -7.07 2.10
C TYR A 123 6.96 -7.79 2.62
N SER A 124 6.08 -7.09 3.33
CA SER A 124 4.80 -7.64 3.80
C SER A 124 3.93 -8.13 2.65
N THR A 125 3.80 -7.32 1.61
CA THR A 125 3.03 -7.65 0.41
C THR A 125 3.64 -8.84 -0.33
N LYS A 126 4.97 -8.86 -0.49
CA LYS A 126 5.70 -9.98 -1.10
C LYS A 126 5.46 -11.30 -0.36
N LEU A 127 5.55 -11.29 0.98
CA LEU A 127 5.29 -12.46 1.81
C LEU A 127 3.85 -12.99 1.68
N ILE A 128 2.86 -12.09 1.60
CA ILE A 128 1.45 -12.46 1.42
C ILE A 128 1.26 -13.25 0.13
N PHE A 129 1.78 -12.75 -0.98
CA PHE A 129 1.62 -13.39 -2.29
C PHE A 129 2.44 -14.69 -2.42
N LEU A 130 3.67 -14.74 -1.88
CA LEU A 130 4.48 -15.96 -1.87
C LEU A 130 3.81 -17.08 -1.06
N LYS A 131 3.34 -16.77 0.16
CA LYS A 131 2.68 -17.73 1.04
C LYS A 131 1.37 -18.25 0.46
N SER A 132 0.66 -17.40 -0.26
CA SER A 132 -0.56 -17.77 -0.98
C SER A 132 -0.26 -18.73 -2.14
N SER A 133 0.85 -18.50 -2.86
CA SER A 133 1.28 -19.35 -3.98
C SER A 133 1.71 -20.75 -3.53
N GLN A 134 2.51 -20.85 -2.46
CA GLN A 134 2.95 -22.15 -1.91
C GLN A 134 1.76 -22.99 -1.42
N LYS A 135 0.83 -22.38 -0.71
CA LYS A 135 -0.34 -23.12 -0.22
C LYS A 135 -1.19 -23.73 -1.35
N THR A 136 -1.22 -23.11 -2.51
CA THR A 136 -1.95 -23.66 -3.66
C THR A 136 -1.21 -24.83 -4.28
N LEU A 137 0.12 -24.80 -4.34
CA LEU A 137 0.92 -25.92 -4.82
C LEU A 137 0.74 -27.14 -3.90
N ASP A 138 0.76 -26.94 -2.59
CA ASP A 138 0.53 -28.00 -1.59
C ASP A 138 -0.90 -28.58 -1.67
N GLU A 139 -1.90 -27.77 -2.04
CA GLU A 139 -3.28 -28.24 -2.25
C GLU A 139 -3.41 -29.07 -3.54
N TYR A 140 -2.66 -28.72 -4.60
CA TYR A 140 -2.62 -29.52 -5.84
C TYR A 140 -1.85 -30.83 -5.68
N GLU A 141 -0.81 -30.86 -4.87
CA GLU A 141 0.01 -32.06 -4.63
C GLU A 141 -0.69 -33.09 -3.73
N LYS A 142 -1.67 -32.65 -2.95
CA LYS A 142 -2.49 -33.50 -2.07
C LYS A 142 -3.81 -34.00 -2.68
N ALA A 143 -4.14 -33.50 -3.87
CA ALA A 143 -5.36 -33.87 -4.59
C ALA A 143 -5.09 -34.90 -5.68
#